data_8f349065b65d842ecd5194b8217f0191
#
_entry.id   8f349065b65d842ecd5194b8217f0191
#
_cell.length_a   1.000
_cell.length_b   1.000
_cell.length_c   1.000
_cell.angle_alpha   90.00
_cell.angle_beta   90.00
_cell.angle_gamma   90.00
#
_symmetry.space_group_name_H-M   'P 1'
#
loop_
_entity.id
_entity.type
_entity.pdbx_description
1 polymer ?
#
loop_
_entity_poly.entity_id
_entity_poly.type
_entity_poly.pdbx_seq_one_letter_code
_entity_poly.pdbx_strand_id
1 'polypeptide(L)'
;MRYSVTLSYDGSSFSGWQIQPNAPSVQEALESALSLALREKVTVTGAGRTDAGVNACGYVAHFDAADDIDTAALGCKLNAILPVFVRIHEVKIAKPEFHARFDARYRRYNYFIHRSKDPFVRHYSYLYTFPLDVESMNEACKLLLGTHDFSCFEKTGGANKTSICTVTEAFWAPCSPTALSLLGLPPAALAPGADSRTAGGLSCAGGDLPSGPCPSLPEASTGSFQGAASADGIPRQASPSGAFAVTTQAPTPAPTSLSAAAGSQAPENYLAFRVTADRFLRNMVRAMVGTLIDVGRGKRSPESMTALLESRDRCSAGESVPARALFLVDVRY
;
A
#
# COMPACT_ATOMS: atom_id res chain seq x y z
N MET A 1 -6.82 -20.11 22.32
CA MET A 1 -6.46 -18.72 22.69
C MET A 1 -6.60 -17.82 21.47
N ARG A 2 -6.85 -16.51 21.64
CA ARG A 2 -6.94 -15.55 20.51
C ARG A 2 -5.60 -14.88 20.23
N TYR A 3 -5.27 -14.76 18.95
CA TYR A 3 -4.04 -14.12 18.48
C TYR A 3 -4.38 -13.01 17.49
N SER A 4 -3.62 -11.92 17.51
CA SER A 4 -3.62 -10.89 16.48
C SER A 4 -2.38 -11.03 15.60
N VAL A 5 -2.54 -10.76 14.32
CA VAL A 5 -1.44 -10.76 13.34
C VAL A 5 -1.44 -9.43 12.60
N THR A 6 -0.27 -8.79 12.55
CA THR A 6 -0.03 -7.57 11.76
C THR A 6 0.77 -7.95 10.52
N LEU A 7 0.26 -7.54 9.35
CA LEU A 7 0.85 -7.91 8.07
C LEU A 7 0.83 -6.76 7.06
N SER A 8 1.70 -6.86 6.07
CA SER A 8 1.64 -6.07 4.84
C SER A 8 1.47 -6.97 3.63
N TYR A 9 0.86 -6.42 2.58
CA TYR A 9 0.72 -7.14 1.31
C TYR A 9 0.68 -6.19 0.11
N ASP A 10 1.25 -6.66 -1.00
CA ASP A 10 1.04 -6.12 -2.33
C ASP A 10 -0.24 -6.73 -2.91
N GLY A 11 -1.24 -5.88 -3.13
CA GLY A 11 -2.55 -6.30 -3.63
C GLY A 11 -2.57 -6.69 -5.11
N SER A 12 -1.50 -6.44 -5.86
CA SER A 12 -1.45 -6.67 -7.32
C SER A 12 -1.73 -8.11 -7.73
N SER A 13 -1.35 -9.06 -6.88
CA SER A 13 -1.53 -10.51 -7.10
C SER A 13 -2.81 -11.07 -6.50
N PHE A 14 -3.65 -10.21 -5.89
CA PHE A 14 -4.84 -10.64 -5.17
C PHE A 14 -6.10 -9.92 -5.65
N SER A 15 -7.21 -10.63 -5.58
CA SER A 15 -8.56 -10.09 -5.82
C SER A 15 -9.15 -9.41 -4.58
N GLY A 16 -8.27 -8.86 -3.72
CA GLY A 16 -8.57 -8.20 -2.46
C GLY A 16 -8.37 -9.10 -1.25
N TRP A 17 -8.81 -8.60 -0.09
CA TRP A 17 -8.66 -9.32 1.17
C TRP A 17 -9.52 -10.58 1.26
N GLN A 18 -10.83 -10.44 1.01
CA GLN A 18 -11.85 -11.45 1.31
C GLN A 18 -11.76 -12.66 0.39
N ILE A 19 -11.87 -13.87 0.95
CA ILE A 19 -12.04 -15.11 0.18
C ILE A 19 -13.25 -14.99 -0.74
N GLN A 20 -13.08 -15.39 -1.98
CA GLN A 20 -14.12 -15.43 -3.01
C GLN A 20 -13.90 -16.62 -3.95
N PRO A 21 -14.96 -17.14 -4.58
CA PRO A 21 -14.83 -18.24 -5.51
C PRO A 21 -13.89 -17.89 -6.68
N ASN A 22 -13.00 -18.80 -7.02
CA ASN A 22 -12.16 -18.76 -8.23
C ASN A 22 -11.21 -17.56 -8.35
N ALA A 23 -10.83 -16.92 -7.25
CA ALA A 23 -9.91 -15.78 -7.29
C ALA A 23 -9.01 -15.77 -6.04
N PRO A 24 -7.69 -15.60 -6.19
CA PRO A 24 -6.76 -15.57 -5.06
C PRO A 24 -7.05 -14.40 -4.14
N SER A 25 -7.02 -14.62 -2.83
CA SER A 25 -7.22 -13.59 -1.83
C SER A 25 -6.16 -13.64 -0.74
N VAL A 26 -5.91 -12.50 -0.08
CA VAL A 26 -4.94 -12.42 1.01
C VAL A 26 -5.39 -13.27 2.20
N GLN A 27 -6.68 -13.28 2.51
CA GLN A 27 -7.26 -14.08 3.57
C GLN A 27 -7.03 -15.57 3.35
N GLU A 28 -7.26 -16.08 2.14
CA GLU A 28 -7.05 -17.48 1.79
C GLU A 28 -5.58 -17.88 1.91
N ALA A 29 -4.66 -17.04 1.42
CA ALA A 29 -3.22 -17.28 1.55
C ALA A 29 -2.80 -17.35 3.04
N LEU A 30 -3.32 -16.45 3.87
CA LEU A 30 -3.02 -16.41 5.30
C LEU A 30 -3.63 -17.62 6.05
N GLU A 31 -4.89 -17.96 5.78
CA GLU A 31 -5.56 -19.12 6.39
C GLU A 31 -4.87 -20.44 6.02
N SER A 32 -4.45 -20.57 4.77
CA SER A 32 -3.70 -21.75 4.29
C SER A 32 -2.33 -21.85 4.98
N ALA A 33 -1.59 -20.75 5.09
CA ALA A 33 -0.29 -20.72 5.75
C ALA A 33 -0.40 -21.02 7.25
N LEU A 34 -1.39 -20.43 7.94
CA LEU A 34 -1.67 -20.71 9.35
C LEU A 34 -2.05 -22.17 9.54
N SER A 35 -2.95 -22.71 8.72
CA SER A 35 -3.41 -24.09 8.84
C SER A 35 -2.28 -25.08 8.62
N LEU A 36 -1.38 -24.80 7.68
CA LEU A 36 -0.17 -25.61 7.46
C LEU A 36 0.82 -25.50 8.65
N ALA A 37 1.02 -24.29 9.16
CA ALA A 37 1.95 -24.04 10.24
C ALA A 37 1.52 -24.70 11.55
N LEU A 38 0.23 -24.64 11.86
CA LEU A 38 -0.37 -25.12 13.12
C LEU A 38 -0.93 -26.55 13.03
N ARG A 39 -0.98 -27.12 11.82
CA ARG A 39 -1.54 -28.46 11.52
C ARG A 39 -3.02 -28.59 11.95
N GLU A 40 -3.75 -27.50 11.93
CA GLU A 40 -5.18 -27.45 12.22
C GLU A 40 -5.86 -26.43 11.31
N LYS A 41 -7.15 -26.57 11.09
CA LYS A 41 -7.91 -25.60 10.27
C LYS A 41 -8.07 -24.28 11.04
N VAL A 42 -7.50 -23.20 10.51
CA VAL A 42 -7.58 -21.87 11.08
C VAL A 42 -8.41 -20.97 10.18
N THR A 43 -9.31 -20.20 10.76
CA THR A 43 -10.04 -19.12 10.07
C THR A 43 -9.59 -17.76 10.58
N VAL A 44 -9.52 -16.77 9.68
CA VAL A 44 -9.00 -15.45 9.99
C VAL A 44 -10.07 -14.38 9.79
N THR A 45 -10.16 -13.46 10.74
CA THR A 45 -11.01 -12.27 10.64
C THR A 45 -10.14 -11.01 10.52
N GLY A 46 -10.24 -10.31 9.39
CA GLY A 46 -9.47 -9.09 9.13
C GLY A 46 -10.14 -7.81 9.59
N ALA A 47 -9.36 -6.73 9.71
CA ALA A 47 -9.81 -5.39 10.12
C ALA A 47 -10.83 -4.76 9.15
N GLY A 48 -10.89 -5.22 7.92
CA GLY A 48 -11.82 -4.74 6.91
C GLY A 48 -11.55 -5.36 5.54
N ARG A 49 -12.46 -5.18 4.59
CA ARG A 49 -12.24 -5.63 3.22
C ARG A 49 -11.44 -4.59 2.45
N THR A 50 -10.47 -5.03 1.66
CA THR A 50 -9.82 -4.22 0.62
C THR A 50 -10.25 -4.73 -0.74
N ASP A 51 -10.41 -3.82 -1.70
CA ASP A 51 -10.74 -4.17 -3.10
C ASP A 51 -9.55 -4.85 -3.79
N ALA A 52 -9.80 -5.50 -4.93
CA ALA A 52 -8.76 -6.08 -5.78
C ALA A 52 -7.70 -5.04 -6.14
N GLY A 53 -6.43 -5.38 -6.00
CA GLY A 53 -5.29 -4.52 -6.31
C GLY A 53 -4.97 -3.44 -5.26
N VAL A 54 -5.69 -3.37 -4.15
CA VAL A 54 -5.40 -2.45 -3.04
C VAL A 54 -4.33 -3.05 -2.14
N ASN A 55 -3.31 -2.25 -1.82
CA ASN A 55 -2.19 -2.63 -0.98
C ASN A 55 -2.47 -2.37 0.51
N ALA A 56 -1.69 -3.01 1.39
CA ALA A 56 -1.69 -2.69 2.81
C ALA A 56 -0.30 -2.78 3.42
N CYS A 57 0.00 -1.89 4.37
CA CYS A 57 1.28 -1.82 5.08
C CYS A 57 1.13 -2.15 6.57
N GLY A 58 -0.02 -1.85 7.14
CA GLY A 58 -0.34 -2.10 8.56
C GLY A 58 -1.71 -2.76 8.70
N TYR A 59 -1.95 -3.87 7.99
CA TYR A 59 -3.20 -4.61 8.12
C TYR A 59 -3.19 -5.47 9.37
N VAL A 60 -4.30 -5.53 10.07
CA VAL A 60 -4.45 -6.37 11.27
C VAL A 60 -5.57 -7.39 11.07
N ALA A 61 -5.30 -8.62 11.49
CA ALA A 61 -6.30 -9.67 11.55
C ALA A 61 -6.20 -10.42 12.89
N HIS A 62 -7.21 -11.22 13.25
CA HIS A 62 -7.14 -12.13 14.38
C HIS A 62 -7.57 -13.53 13.96
N PHE A 63 -7.11 -14.51 14.74
CA PHE A 63 -7.46 -15.91 14.62
C PHE A 63 -7.47 -16.55 16.01
N ASP A 64 -8.15 -17.68 16.13
CA ASP A 64 -8.15 -18.51 17.32
C ASP A 64 -7.39 -19.81 17.03
N ALA A 65 -6.55 -20.24 17.98
CA ALA A 65 -5.75 -21.46 17.90
C ALA A 65 -5.48 -22.00 19.31
N ALA A 66 -4.81 -23.16 19.37
CA ALA A 66 -4.38 -23.76 20.63
C ALA A 66 -3.58 -22.78 21.50
N ASP A 67 -3.48 -23.08 22.79
CA ASP A 67 -2.71 -22.30 23.75
C ASP A 67 -1.20 -22.57 23.57
N ASP A 68 -0.39 -21.66 24.09
CA ASP A 68 1.10 -21.76 24.13
C ASP A 68 1.81 -21.84 22.78
N ILE A 69 1.33 -21.09 21.79
CA ILE A 69 2.06 -20.92 20.53
C ILE A 69 3.20 -19.94 20.74
N ASP A 70 4.43 -20.34 20.35
CA ASP A 70 5.55 -19.39 20.19
C ASP A 70 5.23 -18.45 19.01
N THR A 71 4.79 -17.25 19.36
CA THR A 71 4.36 -16.24 18.36
C THR A 71 5.49 -15.77 17.48
N ALA A 72 6.73 -15.71 17.99
CA ALA A 72 7.91 -15.31 17.22
C ALA A 72 8.28 -16.39 16.19
N ALA A 73 8.34 -17.66 16.61
CA ALA A 73 8.58 -18.78 15.72
C ALA A 73 7.48 -18.94 14.69
N LEU A 74 6.20 -18.73 15.07
CA LEU A 74 5.08 -18.74 14.13
C LEU A 74 5.23 -17.64 13.09
N GLY A 75 5.58 -16.42 13.47
CA GLY A 75 5.81 -15.29 12.55
C GLY A 75 6.89 -15.61 11.51
N CYS A 76 8.03 -16.17 11.94
CA CYS A 76 9.10 -16.62 11.05
C CYS A 76 8.63 -17.73 10.09
N LYS A 77 7.90 -18.74 10.60
CA LYS A 77 7.38 -19.85 9.81
C LYS A 77 6.35 -19.37 8.76
N LEU A 78 5.46 -18.45 9.13
CA LEU A 78 4.49 -17.87 8.21
C LEU A 78 5.18 -17.11 7.08
N ASN A 79 6.22 -16.32 7.38
CA ASN A 79 7.00 -15.61 6.36
C ASN A 79 7.76 -16.54 5.40
N ALA A 80 8.10 -17.76 5.84
CA ALA A 80 8.71 -18.78 4.96
C ALA A 80 7.69 -19.49 4.06
N ILE A 81 6.42 -19.60 4.49
CA ILE A 81 5.35 -20.28 3.76
C ILE A 81 4.63 -19.33 2.79
N LEU A 82 4.37 -18.10 3.23
CA LEU A 82 3.59 -17.12 2.47
C LEU A 82 4.31 -16.69 1.19
N PRO A 83 3.55 -16.34 0.13
CA PRO A 83 4.14 -15.80 -1.08
C PRO A 83 4.84 -14.47 -0.79
N VAL A 84 5.82 -14.11 -1.62
CA VAL A 84 6.63 -12.88 -1.50
C VAL A 84 5.80 -11.59 -1.41
N PHE A 85 4.55 -11.62 -1.85
CA PHE A 85 3.60 -10.51 -1.82
C PHE A 85 2.95 -10.27 -0.45
N VAL A 86 3.19 -11.14 0.53
CA VAL A 86 2.62 -11.02 1.89
C VAL A 86 3.73 -11.18 2.93
N ARG A 87 3.79 -10.23 3.88
CA ARG A 87 4.75 -10.27 4.98
C ARG A 87 4.03 -10.15 6.31
N ILE A 88 4.34 -11.04 7.23
CA ILE A 88 3.95 -10.94 8.64
C ILE A 88 4.99 -10.09 9.37
N HIS A 89 4.53 -9.05 10.03
CA HIS A 89 5.37 -8.21 10.89
C HIS A 89 5.42 -8.73 12.31
N GLU A 90 4.26 -9.14 12.82
CA GLU A 90 4.14 -9.54 14.20
C GLU A 90 2.92 -10.45 14.40
N VAL A 91 3.06 -11.43 15.30
CA VAL A 91 1.97 -12.22 15.88
C VAL A 91 1.99 -11.99 17.39
N LYS A 92 0.84 -11.68 17.99
CA LYS A 92 0.71 -11.42 19.42
C LYS A 92 -0.50 -12.17 20.01
N ILE A 93 -0.40 -12.53 21.28
CA ILE A 93 -1.57 -12.92 22.05
C ILE A 93 -2.50 -11.70 22.18
N ALA A 94 -3.75 -11.89 21.88
CA ALA A 94 -4.78 -10.86 22.00
C ALA A 94 -5.76 -11.20 23.15
N LYS A 95 -6.50 -10.20 23.59
CA LYS A 95 -7.59 -10.43 24.54
C LYS A 95 -8.63 -11.37 23.94
N PRO A 96 -9.28 -12.25 24.72
CA PRO A 96 -10.26 -13.21 24.20
C PRO A 96 -11.40 -12.56 23.40
N GLU A 97 -11.83 -11.37 23.82
CA GLU A 97 -12.90 -10.59 23.20
C GLU A 97 -12.44 -9.76 21.99
N PHE A 98 -11.12 -9.63 21.75
CA PHE A 98 -10.59 -8.78 20.68
C PHE A 98 -11.15 -9.16 19.30
N HIS A 99 -11.66 -8.17 18.60
CA HIS A 99 -12.20 -8.33 17.25
C HIS A 99 -11.58 -7.34 16.28
N ALA A 100 -10.72 -7.81 15.38
CA ALA A 100 -9.93 -6.97 14.47
C ALA A 100 -10.77 -5.97 13.65
N ARG A 101 -12.03 -6.29 13.33
CA ARG A 101 -12.90 -5.39 12.55
C ARG A 101 -13.68 -4.40 13.42
N PHE A 102 -14.24 -4.87 14.55
CA PHE A 102 -15.22 -4.08 15.31
C PHE A 102 -14.57 -3.20 16.37
N ASP A 103 -13.39 -3.61 16.89
CA ASP A 103 -12.67 -2.81 17.89
C ASP A 103 -11.77 -1.75 17.25
N ALA A 104 -11.60 -1.80 15.93
CA ALA A 104 -10.79 -0.81 15.24
C ALA A 104 -11.47 0.57 15.26
N ARG A 105 -10.81 1.53 15.92
CA ARG A 105 -11.27 2.92 16.09
C ARG A 105 -11.14 3.73 14.84
N TYR A 106 -10.02 3.56 14.09
CA TYR A 106 -9.85 4.19 12.80
C TYR A 106 -8.96 3.37 11.85
N ARG A 107 -9.09 3.69 10.57
CA ARG A 107 -8.26 3.22 9.47
C ARG A 107 -7.70 4.42 8.74
N ARG A 108 -6.45 4.32 8.29
CA ARG A 108 -5.79 5.36 7.51
C ARG A 108 -5.41 4.79 6.16
N TYR A 109 -5.74 5.54 5.11
CA TYR A 109 -5.34 5.24 3.75
C TYR A 109 -4.48 6.35 3.18
N ASN A 110 -3.49 5.97 2.36
CA ASN A 110 -2.77 6.89 1.50
C ASN A 110 -3.02 6.50 0.04
N TYR A 111 -3.14 7.49 -0.84
CA TYR A 111 -3.22 7.32 -2.28
C TYR A 111 -2.14 8.13 -2.95
N PHE A 112 -1.38 7.53 -3.89
CA PHE A 112 -0.21 8.17 -4.49
C PHE A 112 -0.44 8.49 -5.96
N ILE A 113 -0.02 9.70 -6.36
CA ILE A 113 -0.03 10.19 -7.75
C ILE A 113 1.38 10.61 -8.14
N HIS A 114 1.81 10.28 -9.38
CA HIS A 114 2.99 10.84 -10.00
C HIS A 114 2.60 11.52 -11.31
N ARG A 115 3.26 12.65 -11.64
CA ARG A 115 2.89 13.54 -12.74
C ARG A 115 3.74 13.38 -13.99
N SER A 116 4.88 12.69 -13.88
CA SER A 116 5.77 12.36 -14.98
C SER A 116 5.98 10.86 -15.07
N LYS A 117 6.35 10.33 -16.24
CA LYS A 117 6.63 8.91 -16.41
C LYS A 117 7.78 8.49 -15.50
N ASP A 118 7.49 7.54 -14.60
CA ASP A 118 8.48 6.91 -13.73
C ASP A 118 8.22 5.39 -13.72
N PRO A 119 9.11 4.58 -14.33
CA PRO A 119 8.94 3.14 -14.42
C PRO A 119 9.05 2.44 -13.07
N PHE A 120 9.70 3.04 -12.07
CA PHE A 120 9.94 2.41 -10.76
C PHE A 120 8.74 2.55 -9.80
N VAL A 121 7.94 3.62 -9.94
CA VAL A 121 6.78 3.85 -9.06
C VAL A 121 5.43 3.44 -9.69
N ARG A 122 5.41 3.09 -10.97
CA ARG A 122 4.18 2.85 -11.76
C ARG A 122 3.23 1.79 -11.17
N HIS A 123 3.76 0.83 -10.40
CA HIS A 123 2.97 -0.25 -9.81
C HIS A 123 2.27 0.17 -8.52
N TYR A 124 2.74 1.25 -7.88
CA TYR A 124 2.28 1.71 -6.57
C TYR A 124 1.77 3.14 -6.57
N SER A 125 1.69 3.76 -7.76
CA SER A 125 1.24 5.14 -7.92
C SER A 125 0.44 5.29 -9.21
N TYR A 126 -0.43 6.30 -9.26
CA TYR A 126 -1.23 6.63 -10.43
C TYR A 126 -0.54 7.71 -11.25
N LEU A 127 -0.18 7.40 -12.51
CA LEU A 127 0.32 8.40 -13.45
C LEU A 127 -0.82 9.34 -13.84
N TYR A 128 -0.69 10.60 -13.46
CA TYR A 128 -1.66 11.64 -13.77
C TYR A 128 -0.95 12.92 -14.24
N THR A 129 -0.91 13.15 -15.54
CA THR A 129 -0.06 14.16 -16.19
C THR A 129 -0.70 15.55 -16.29
N PHE A 130 -2.02 15.66 -16.09
CA PHE A 130 -2.70 16.95 -16.17
C PHE A 130 -2.40 17.81 -14.92
N PRO A 131 -2.33 19.15 -15.08
CA PRO A 131 -2.18 20.06 -13.94
C PRO A 131 -3.26 19.81 -12.88
N LEU A 132 -2.87 19.90 -11.62
CA LEU A 132 -3.76 19.79 -10.46
C LEU A 132 -3.53 20.99 -9.56
N ASP A 133 -4.61 21.67 -9.22
CA ASP A 133 -4.63 22.69 -8.19
C ASP A 133 -4.81 22.00 -6.83
N VAL A 134 -3.67 21.78 -6.13
CA VAL A 134 -3.64 21.09 -4.84
C VAL A 134 -4.31 21.92 -3.74
N GLU A 135 -4.29 23.25 -3.84
CA GLU A 135 -4.94 24.14 -2.88
C GLU A 135 -6.46 23.97 -2.93
N SER A 136 -7.07 24.07 -4.13
CA SER A 136 -8.49 23.79 -4.33
C SER A 136 -8.89 22.37 -3.90
N MET A 137 -8.02 21.37 -4.15
CA MET A 137 -8.26 20.00 -3.68
C MET A 137 -8.27 19.93 -2.14
N ASN A 138 -7.40 20.68 -1.47
CA ASN A 138 -7.36 20.71 -0.02
C ASN A 138 -8.55 21.48 0.59
N GLU A 139 -9.04 22.55 -0.06
CA GLU A 139 -10.30 23.19 0.33
C GLU A 139 -11.48 22.20 0.27
N ALA A 140 -11.58 21.42 -0.80
CA ALA A 140 -12.59 20.37 -0.91
C ALA A 140 -12.42 19.27 0.17
N CYS A 141 -11.19 18.95 0.56
CA CYS A 141 -10.92 17.96 1.62
C CYS A 141 -11.46 18.44 2.98
N LYS A 142 -11.43 19.74 3.28
CA LYS A 142 -11.98 20.28 4.53
C LYS A 142 -13.48 19.98 4.67
N LEU A 143 -14.21 19.97 3.57
CA LEU A 143 -15.65 19.66 3.53
C LEU A 143 -15.98 18.18 3.73
N LEU A 144 -14.99 17.29 3.62
CA LEU A 144 -15.14 15.86 3.92
C LEU A 144 -14.98 15.56 5.41
N LEU A 145 -14.44 16.50 6.20
CA LEU A 145 -14.19 16.27 7.63
C LEU A 145 -15.51 16.24 8.41
N GLY A 146 -15.53 15.38 9.43
CA GLY A 146 -16.72 15.22 10.29
C GLY A 146 -17.52 13.96 9.95
N THR A 147 -18.74 13.91 10.48
CA THR A 147 -19.65 12.77 10.32
C THR A 147 -20.68 13.08 9.24
N HIS A 148 -20.62 12.33 8.14
CA HIS A 148 -21.49 12.50 6.99
C HIS A 148 -22.02 11.16 6.48
N ASP A 149 -23.06 11.22 5.66
CA ASP A 149 -23.48 10.10 4.81
C ASP A 149 -22.63 10.08 3.54
N PHE A 150 -21.75 9.07 3.41
CA PHE A 150 -20.83 8.93 2.28
C PHE A 150 -21.36 7.98 1.19
N SER A 151 -22.67 7.74 1.11
CA SER A 151 -23.27 6.87 0.11
C SER A 151 -22.95 7.29 -1.33
N CYS A 152 -22.75 8.59 -1.59
CA CYS A 152 -22.31 9.11 -2.89
C CYS A 152 -20.94 8.58 -3.34
N PHE A 153 -20.12 8.03 -2.44
CA PHE A 153 -18.84 7.40 -2.75
C PHE A 153 -18.86 5.88 -2.66
N GLU A 154 -19.99 5.27 -2.27
CA GLU A 154 -20.11 3.83 -2.12
C GLU A 154 -20.40 3.16 -3.46
N LYS A 155 -19.67 2.08 -3.77
CA LYS A 155 -20.02 1.21 -4.89
C LYS A 155 -21.26 0.37 -4.52
N THR A 156 -22.28 0.36 -5.37
CA THR A 156 -23.50 -0.41 -5.19
C THR A 156 -23.25 -1.89 -4.87
N GLY A 157 -24.14 -2.50 -4.08
CA GLY A 157 -24.01 -3.89 -3.64
C GLY A 157 -23.12 -4.09 -2.41
N GLY A 158 -22.87 -3.04 -1.64
CA GLY A 158 -22.25 -3.12 -0.31
C GLY A 158 -23.20 -3.78 0.70
N ALA A 159 -22.65 -4.62 1.60
CA ALA A 159 -23.42 -5.24 2.70
C ALA A 159 -23.41 -4.35 3.97
N ASN A 160 -23.26 -3.04 3.82
CA ASN A 160 -23.22 -2.12 4.94
C ASN A 160 -24.64 -1.78 5.43
N LYS A 161 -24.82 -1.74 6.77
CA LYS A 161 -26.10 -1.33 7.37
C LYS A 161 -26.31 0.18 7.34
N THR A 162 -25.23 0.96 7.23
CA THR A 162 -25.25 2.43 7.19
C THR A 162 -24.09 2.94 6.36
N SER A 163 -24.29 4.07 5.69
CA SER A 163 -23.27 4.80 4.93
C SER A 163 -22.67 5.96 5.71
N ILE A 164 -23.02 6.12 6.97
CA ILE A 164 -22.47 7.15 7.84
C ILE A 164 -21.06 6.76 8.27
N CYS A 165 -20.11 7.66 8.07
CA CYS A 165 -18.72 7.54 8.50
C CYS A 165 -18.25 8.86 9.12
N THR A 166 -17.22 8.79 9.97
CA THR A 166 -16.58 9.98 10.55
C THR A 166 -15.17 10.09 10.02
N VAL A 167 -14.92 11.08 9.16
CA VAL A 167 -13.59 11.40 8.62
C VAL A 167 -12.92 12.39 9.55
N THR A 168 -11.75 12.04 10.07
CA THR A 168 -10.99 12.86 11.02
C THR A 168 -9.81 13.58 10.36
N GLU A 169 -9.37 13.10 9.21
CA GLU A 169 -8.23 13.65 8.47
C GLU A 169 -8.45 13.43 6.97
N ALA A 170 -8.27 14.46 6.16
CA ALA A 170 -8.27 14.37 4.70
C ALA A 170 -7.44 15.52 4.14
N PHE A 171 -6.35 15.22 3.39
CA PHE A 171 -5.53 16.25 2.74
C PHE A 171 -4.61 15.66 1.66
N TRP A 172 -4.16 16.54 0.77
CA TRP A 172 -3.11 16.31 -0.20
C TRP A 172 -1.82 17.02 0.20
N ALA A 173 -0.69 16.34 0.01
CA ALA A 173 0.63 16.93 0.21
C ALA A 173 1.63 16.41 -0.83
N PRO A 174 2.66 17.21 -1.18
CA PRO A 174 3.81 16.70 -1.90
C PRO A 174 4.48 15.56 -1.14
N CYS A 175 4.99 14.57 -1.87
CA CYS A 175 5.76 13.48 -1.29
C CYS A 175 6.98 13.16 -2.16
N SER A 176 7.95 12.42 -1.62
CA SER A 176 9.08 11.91 -2.39
C SER A 176 8.80 10.50 -2.92
N PRO A 177 9.45 10.06 -4.02
CA PRO A 177 9.38 8.65 -4.46
C PRO A 177 9.90 7.69 -3.39
N THR A 178 10.84 8.12 -2.56
CA THR A 178 11.34 7.36 -1.41
C THR A 178 10.25 7.10 -0.38
N ALA A 179 9.26 8.00 -0.25
CA ALA A 179 8.10 7.79 0.62
C ALA A 179 7.20 6.64 0.14
N LEU A 180 7.14 6.38 -1.18
CA LEU A 180 6.46 5.22 -1.75
C LEU A 180 7.18 3.91 -1.42
N SER A 181 8.51 3.91 -1.40
CA SER A 181 9.30 2.73 -1.06
C SER A 181 9.39 2.49 0.45
N LEU A 182 9.21 3.53 1.27
CA LEU A 182 9.34 3.43 2.71
C LEU A 182 8.02 3.36 3.46
N LEU A 183 6.86 3.62 2.83
CA LEU A 183 5.47 3.58 3.37
C LEU A 183 5.32 3.86 4.88
N GLY A 184 6.44 4.18 5.52
CA GLY A 184 6.62 4.50 6.92
C GLY A 184 6.83 5.98 7.17
N LEU A 185 6.18 6.88 6.41
CA LEU A 185 6.20 8.30 6.78
C LEU A 185 5.61 8.45 8.18
N PRO A 186 6.38 9.00 9.14
CA PRO A 186 5.84 9.30 10.45
C PRO A 186 4.63 10.25 10.27
N PRO A 187 3.57 10.09 11.06
CA PRO A 187 2.33 10.86 10.92
C PRO A 187 2.52 12.38 10.96
N ALA A 188 3.63 12.84 11.52
CA ALA A 188 3.96 14.27 11.66
C ALA A 188 4.53 14.93 10.38
N ALA A 189 5.04 14.16 9.41
CA ALA A 189 5.75 14.73 8.25
C ALA A 189 4.82 15.24 7.15
N LEU A 190 3.51 14.97 7.23
CA LEU A 190 2.53 15.35 6.21
C LEU A 190 1.38 16.24 6.75
N ALA A 191 1.44 16.67 7.99
CA ALA A 191 0.46 17.62 8.52
C ALA A 191 0.85 19.05 8.11
N PRO A 192 0.02 19.79 7.38
CA PRO A 192 0.27 21.21 7.16
C PRO A 192 0.16 21.95 8.52
N GLY A 193 1.27 22.51 9.00
CA GLY A 193 1.29 23.35 10.19
C GLY A 193 1.89 22.73 11.47
N ALA A 194 2.60 21.64 11.42
CA ALA A 194 3.40 21.16 12.56
C ALA A 194 4.70 21.99 12.68
N ASP A 195 4.71 22.92 13.64
CA ASP A 195 5.89 23.70 14.00
C ASP A 195 7.08 22.77 14.30
N SER A 196 8.23 23.05 13.66
CA SER A 196 9.48 22.29 13.71
C SER A 196 10.24 22.42 15.06
N ARG A 197 9.57 22.68 16.18
CA ARG A 197 10.23 23.01 17.46
C ARG A 197 10.23 21.95 18.55
N THR A 198 9.77 20.72 18.28
CA THR A 198 9.84 19.63 19.29
C THR A 198 10.41 18.34 18.71
N ALA A 199 11.54 18.41 18.02
CA ALA A 199 12.38 17.25 17.81
C ALA A 199 13.47 17.20 18.93
N GLY A 200 13.05 16.94 20.15
CA GLY A 200 13.94 16.57 21.24
C GLY A 200 14.50 15.20 21.00
N GLY A 201 15.84 15.07 20.95
CA GLY A 201 16.57 13.88 20.62
C GLY A 201 16.21 12.67 21.48
N LEU A 202 15.84 11.59 20.82
CA LEU A 202 15.93 10.23 21.37
C LEU A 202 17.23 9.63 20.85
N SER A 203 18.23 9.67 21.73
CA SER A 203 19.48 8.93 21.61
C SER A 203 19.15 7.43 21.53
N CYS A 204 19.46 6.80 20.42
CA CYS A 204 19.47 5.35 20.32
C CYS A 204 20.69 4.82 21.10
N ALA A 205 20.46 4.35 22.31
CA ALA A 205 21.43 3.52 23.02
C ALA A 205 21.60 2.22 22.25
N GLY A 206 22.84 1.93 21.83
CA GLY A 206 23.23 0.70 21.18
C GLY A 206 22.97 -0.51 22.09
N GLY A 207 22.10 -1.41 21.61
CA GLY A 207 21.95 -2.74 22.15
C GLY A 207 22.57 -3.73 21.16
N ASP A 208 23.61 -4.44 21.63
CA ASP A 208 24.32 -5.46 20.88
C ASP A 208 23.38 -6.57 20.38
N LEU A 209 23.43 -6.84 19.09
CA LEU A 209 22.80 -8.01 18.46
C LEU A 209 23.66 -9.25 18.78
N PRO A 210 23.11 -10.34 19.29
CA PRO A 210 23.84 -11.58 19.44
C PRO A 210 24.09 -12.22 18.07
N SER A 211 25.36 -12.31 17.69
CA SER A 211 25.84 -13.08 16.54
C SER A 211 25.82 -14.58 16.88
N GLY A 212 24.76 -15.28 16.48
CA GLY A 212 24.70 -16.73 16.49
C GLY A 212 24.60 -17.26 15.05
N PRO A 213 25.32 -18.35 14.69
CA PRO A 213 25.29 -18.88 13.32
C PRO A 213 23.95 -19.54 13.00
N CYS A 214 23.43 -19.23 11.81
CA CYS A 214 22.27 -19.87 11.21
C CYS A 214 22.57 -21.36 10.97
N PRO A 215 21.70 -22.32 11.33
CA PRO A 215 21.90 -23.73 11.02
C PRO A 215 21.78 -23.95 9.52
N SER A 216 22.78 -24.63 8.95
CA SER A 216 22.89 -25.04 7.56
C SER A 216 21.73 -25.96 7.14
N LEU A 217 21.12 -25.65 6.00
CA LEU A 217 20.14 -26.49 5.31
C LEU A 217 20.84 -27.74 4.74
N PRO A 218 20.20 -28.92 4.72
CA PRO A 218 20.74 -30.12 4.10
C PRO A 218 20.76 -29.98 2.56
N GLU A 219 21.87 -30.41 1.96
CA GLU A 219 22.08 -30.45 0.52
C GLU A 219 21.06 -31.37 -0.18
N ALA A 220 20.41 -30.85 -1.22
CA ALA A 220 19.55 -31.60 -2.10
C ALA A 220 20.40 -32.39 -3.09
N SER A 221 20.26 -33.73 -3.10
CA SER A 221 20.87 -34.68 -4.01
C SER A 221 20.51 -34.36 -5.47
N THR A 222 21.53 -34.24 -6.31
CA THR A 222 21.43 -34.17 -7.77
C THR A 222 20.99 -35.53 -8.35
N GLY A 223 19.73 -35.58 -8.77
CA GLY A 223 19.20 -36.66 -9.63
C GLY A 223 19.32 -36.25 -11.10
N SER A 224 20.18 -36.93 -11.82
CA SER A 224 20.33 -36.83 -13.28
C SER A 224 19.10 -37.39 -14.01
N PHE A 225 18.46 -36.55 -14.85
CA PHE A 225 17.53 -37.06 -15.88
C PHE A 225 18.19 -36.95 -17.25
N GLN A 226 18.42 -38.15 -17.87
CA GLN A 226 18.75 -38.28 -19.27
C GLN A 226 17.49 -38.54 -20.12
N GLY A 227 17.52 -37.97 -21.34
CA GLY A 227 16.74 -38.44 -22.48
C GLY A 227 15.56 -37.53 -22.87
N ALA A 228 15.44 -37.01 -24.05
CA ALA A 228 15.54 -37.47 -25.41
C ALA A 228 15.36 -36.30 -26.37
N ALA A 229 16.10 -36.33 -27.46
CA ALA A 229 16.04 -35.36 -28.55
C ALA A 229 14.80 -35.52 -29.44
N SER A 230 14.27 -34.41 -29.99
CA SER A 230 13.78 -34.41 -31.37
C SER A 230 13.93 -33.00 -31.96
N ALA A 231 14.52 -32.97 -33.16
CA ALA A 231 14.79 -31.83 -33.98
C ALA A 231 13.51 -31.32 -34.67
N ASP A 232 13.42 -29.99 -34.82
CA ASP A 232 12.91 -29.46 -36.09
C ASP A 232 13.32 -27.97 -36.22
N GLY A 233 13.72 -27.64 -37.45
CA GLY A 233 14.54 -26.53 -37.85
C GLY A 233 13.90 -25.13 -37.84
N ILE A 234 14.77 -24.15 -37.61
CA ILE A 234 14.54 -22.73 -37.95
C ILE A 234 15.78 -22.26 -38.76
N PRO A 235 15.61 -21.58 -39.91
CA PRO A 235 16.71 -21.16 -40.76
C PRO A 235 17.47 -19.96 -40.21
N ARG A 236 18.81 -20.04 -40.27
CA ARG A 236 19.74 -18.97 -39.99
C ARG A 236 19.68 -17.90 -41.12
N GLN A 237 19.40 -16.66 -40.80
CA GLN A 237 19.70 -15.52 -41.64
C GLN A 237 21.02 -14.88 -41.22
N ALA A 238 21.80 -14.53 -42.24
CA ALA A 238 23.16 -14.03 -42.19
C ALA A 238 23.26 -12.63 -41.59
N SER A 239 24.33 -12.40 -40.82
CA SER A 239 24.76 -11.10 -40.33
C SER A 239 25.56 -10.35 -41.43
N PRO A 240 25.40 -9.04 -41.58
CA PRO A 240 26.39 -8.21 -42.25
C PRO A 240 27.41 -7.68 -41.25
N SER A 241 28.67 -7.96 -41.52
CA SER A 241 29.85 -7.37 -40.88
C SER A 241 29.94 -5.85 -41.20
N GLY A 242 29.80 -5.02 -40.18
CA GLY A 242 30.10 -3.60 -40.22
C GLY A 242 31.20 -3.29 -39.19
N ALA A 243 32.42 -3.01 -39.66
CA ALA A 243 33.52 -2.57 -38.83
C ALA A 243 33.26 -1.14 -38.35
N PHE A 244 33.11 -0.96 -37.04
CA PHE A 244 33.17 0.37 -36.44
C PHE A 244 34.58 0.70 -35.98
N ALA A 245 35.17 1.75 -36.62
CA ALA A 245 36.45 2.33 -36.22
C ALA A 245 36.29 3.03 -34.86
N VAL A 246 37.05 2.60 -33.86
CA VAL A 246 37.15 3.25 -32.56
C VAL A 246 38.14 4.41 -32.69
N THR A 247 37.63 5.64 -32.73
CA THR A 247 38.45 6.84 -32.62
C THR A 247 38.65 7.17 -31.14
N THR A 248 39.85 6.97 -30.63
CA THR A 248 40.29 7.39 -29.30
C THR A 248 40.43 8.92 -29.27
N GLN A 249 39.47 9.60 -28.63
CA GLN A 249 39.63 10.99 -28.22
C GLN A 249 40.08 11.05 -26.76
N ALA A 250 41.09 11.89 -26.51
CA ALA A 250 41.65 12.16 -25.19
C ALA A 250 40.64 12.78 -24.22
N PRO A 251 40.76 12.56 -22.90
CA PRO A 251 39.79 13.06 -21.92
C PRO A 251 39.88 14.58 -21.76
N THR A 252 38.78 15.26 -22.00
CA THR A 252 38.58 16.68 -21.69
C THR A 252 38.47 16.86 -20.17
N PRO A 253 39.11 17.91 -19.57
CA PRO A 253 39.04 18.11 -18.13
C PRO A 253 37.63 18.47 -17.68
N ALA A 254 37.23 17.91 -16.53
CA ALA A 254 35.93 18.11 -15.87
C ALA A 254 35.71 19.60 -15.52
N PRO A 255 34.50 20.14 -15.70
CA PRO A 255 34.17 21.46 -15.17
C PRO A 255 34.08 21.42 -13.66
N THR A 256 34.97 22.17 -13.01
CA THR A 256 34.94 22.47 -11.57
C THR A 256 33.79 23.45 -11.29
N SER A 257 33.15 23.26 -10.14
CA SER A 257 32.11 24.09 -9.55
C SER A 257 30.67 23.79 -9.96
N LEU A 258 30.08 22.76 -9.30
CA LEU A 258 28.67 22.75 -9.00
C LEU A 258 28.43 23.67 -7.80
N SER A 259 28.04 24.90 -8.08
CA SER A 259 27.50 25.85 -7.12
C SER A 259 26.27 25.24 -6.45
N ALA A 260 26.33 25.07 -5.13
CA ALA A 260 25.23 24.69 -4.29
C ALA A 260 24.22 25.85 -4.18
N ALA A 261 23.25 25.86 -5.10
CA ALA A 261 22.03 26.63 -4.98
C ALA A 261 20.86 25.69 -5.22
N ALA A 262 20.70 24.74 -4.30
CA ALA A 262 19.51 23.90 -4.23
C ALA A 262 18.61 24.45 -3.12
N GLY A 263 17.81 25.45 -3.45
CA GLY A 263 16.52 25.65 -2.79
C GLY A 263 15.73 24.35 -3.04
N SER A 264 15.53 23.53 -2.00
CA SER A 264 14.76 22.29 -2.09
C SER A 264 13.28 22.62 -2.23
N GLN A 265 12.84 22.93 -3.43
CA GLN A 265 11.45 22.68 -3.79
C GLN A 265 11.34 21.16 -3.91
N ALA A 266 10.70 20.52 -2.92
CA ALA A 266 10.27 19.13 -3.06
C ALA A 266 9.51 19.03 -4.39
N PRO A 267 9.84 18.06 -5.26
CA PRO A 267 9.29 18.05 -6.59
C PRO A 267 7.77 17.90 -6.53
N GLU A 268 7.03 18.85 -7.05
CA GLU A 268 5.57 18.81 -7.29
C GLU A 268 5.14 17.59 -8.15
N ASN A 269 6.10 16.74 -8.51
CA ASN A 269 5.90 15.58 -9.34
C ASN A 269 5.24 14.41 -8.63
N TYR A 270 5.24 14.38 -7.30
CA TYR A 270 4.66 13.29 -6.52
C TYR A 270 3.73 13.86 -5.46
N LEU A 271 2.50 13.39 -5.44
CA LEU A 271 1.47 13.80 -4.50
C LEU A 271 0.93 12.60 -3.74
N ALA A 272 0.66 12.78 -2.46
CA ALA A 272 -0.02 11.81 -1.62
C ALA A 272 -1.32 12.42 -1.07
N PHE A 273 -2.42 11.69 -1.24
CA PHE A 273 -3.66 11.93 -0.51
C PHE A 273 -3.66 11.05 0.73
N ARG A 274 -3.97 11.63 1.87
CA ARG A 274 -4.19 10.91 3.13
C ARG A 274 -5.61 11.10 3.60
N VAL A 275 -6.22 10.01 4.06
CA VAL A 275 -7.53 10.04 4.68
C VAL A 275 -7.57 9.08 5.86
N THR A 276 -8.15 9.55 6.97
CA THR A 276 -8.37 8.75 8.20
C THR A 276 -9.84 8.85 8.58
N ALA A 277 -10.47 7.69 8.83
CA ALA A 277 -11.86 7.62 9.26
C ALA A 277 -12.08 6.41 10.21
N ASP A 278 -13.17 6.45 10.95
CA ASP A 278 -13.63 5.32 11.78
C ASP A 278 -13.90 4.07 10.93
N ARG A 279 -14.44 4.25 9.75
CA ARG A 279 -14.72 3.19 8.77
C ARG A 279 -14.74 3.75 7.35
N PHE A 280 -14.61 2.87 6.38
CA PHE A 280 -14.75 3.19 4.96
C PHE A 280 -15.76 2.26 4.30
N LEU A 281 -16.52 2.82 3.36
CA LEU A 281 -17.42 2.07 2.50
C LEU A 281 -16.65 1.45 1.33
N ARG A 282 -17.28 0.49 0.66
CA ARG A 282 -16.68 -0.14 -0.51
C ARG A 282 -16.35 0.90 -1.59
N ASN A 283 -15.09 0.92 -2.05
CA ASN A 283 -14.59 1.83 -3.09
C ASN A 283 -14.57 3.33 -2.70
N MET A 284 -14.94 3.69 -1.46
CA MET A 284 -15.11 5.08 -1.00
C MET A 284 -13.88 5.95 -1.27
N VAL A 285 -12.70 5.54 -0.81
CA VAL A 285 -11.47 6.35 -0.97
C VAL A 285 -11.14 6.58 -2.44
N ARG A 286 -11.32 5.58 -3.29
CA ARG A 286 -11.02 5.69 -4.72
C ARG A 286 -11.98 6.65 -5.43
N ALA A 287 -13.25 6.67 -5.05
CA ALA A 287 -14.23 7.62 -5.56
C ALA A 287 -13.98 9.05 -5.05
N MET A 288 -13.60 9.20 -3.76
CA MET A 288 -13.17 10.49 -3.20
C MET A 288 -12.00 11.08 -3.98
N VAL A 289 -10.94 10.29 -4.18
CA VAL A 289 -9.75 10.74 -4.92
C VAL A 289 -10.12 11.16 -6.34
N GLY A 290 -10.94 10.39 -7.05
CA GLY A 290 -11.39 10.76 -8.40
C GLY A 290 -12.17 12.08 -8.43
N THR A 291 -13.03 12.29 -7.45
CA THR A 291 -13.78 13.55 -7.31
C THR A 291 -12.86 14.74 -6.98
N LEU A 292 -11.89 14.54 -6.07
CA LEU A 292 -10.87 15.56 -5.73
C LEU A 292 -9.98 15.90 -6.93
N ILE A 293 -9.66 14.93 -7.79
CA ILE A 293 -8.96 15.18 -9.06
C ILE A 293 -9.81 16.06 -9.98
N ASP A 294 -11.13 15.85 -10.05
CA ASP A 294 -12.01 16.71 -10.86
C ASP A 294 -12.05 18.16 -10.31
N VAL A 295 -11.96 18.33 -8.97
CA VAL A 295 -11.76 19.65 -8.34
C VAL A 295 -10.41 20.25 -8.74
N GLY A 296 -9.31 19.52 -8.58
CA GLY A 296 -7.98 20.00 -8.93
C GLY A 296 -7.80 20.34 -10.40
N ARG A 297 -8.65 19.81 -11.29
CA ARG A 297 -8.72 20.16 -12.71
C ARG A 297 -9.60 21.37 -13.00
N GLY A 298 -10.27 21.93 -12.02
CA GLY A 298 -11.23 23.00 -12.20
C GLY A 298 -12.55 22.56 -12.88
N LYS A 299 -12.81 21.24 -12.99
CA LYS A 299 -14.10 20.73 -13.51
C LYS A 299 -15.24 20.89 -12.50
N ARG A 300 -14.90 21.03 -11.22
CA ARG A 300 -15.80 21.24 -10.09
C ARG A 300 -15.22 22.27 -9.16
N SER A 301 -16.05 23.07 -8.53
CA SER A 301 -15.60 23.93 -7.43
C SER A 301 -15.41 23.11 -6.14
N PRO A 302 -14.55 23.55 -5.21
CA PRO A 302 -14.41 22.90 -3.90
C PRO A 302 -15.74 22.77 -3.15
N GLU A 303 -16.59 23.79 -3.19
CA GLU A 303 -17.90 23.87 -2.49
C GLU A 303 -18.88 22.81 -3.02
N SER A 304 -18.71 22.35 -4.28
CA SER A 304 -19.54 21.30 -4.86
C SER A 304 -19.50 19.99 -4.06
N MET A 305 -18.48 19.82 -3.18
CA MET A 305 -18.36 18.65 -2.31
C MET A 305 -19.53 18.55 -1.32
N THR A 306 -20.02 19.67 -0.79
CA THR A 306 -21.18 19.70 0.13
C THR A 306 -22.43 19.21 -0.60
N ALA A 307 -22.72 19.78 -1.77
CA ALA A 307 -23.88 19.35 -2.58
C ALA A 307 -23.78 17.86 -3.00
N LEU A 308 -22.56 17.37 -3.26
CA LEU A 308 -22.33 15.96 -3.57
C LEU A 308 -22.66 15.05 -2.37
N LEU A 309 -22.22 15.37 -1.16
CA LEU A 309 -22.55 14.62 0.06
C LEU A 309 -24.09 14.62 0.30
N GLU A 310 -24.75 15.75 0.11
CA GLU A 310 -26.20 15.89 0.27
C GLU A 310 -26.98 15.08 -0.79
N SER A 311 -26.45 14.99 -2.01
CA SER A 311 -27.10 14.25 -3.11
C SER A 311 -27.22 12.76 -2.85
N ARG A 312 -26.29 12.16 -2.09
CA ARG A 312 -26.19 10.70 -1.83
C ARG A 312 -26.14 9.86 -3.11
N ASP A 313 -25.88 10.49 -4.24
CA ASP A 313 -25.88 9.83 -5.55
C ASP A 313 -24.45 9.50 -6.00
N ARG A 314 -24.17 8.20 -6.21
CA ARG A 314 -22.87 7.74 -6.69
C ARG A 314 -22.54 8.24 -8.10
N CYS A 315 -23.56 8.45 -8.94
CA CYS A 315 -23.37 8.94 -10.31
C CYS A 315 -22.88 10.38 -10.36
N SER A 316 -23.17 11.15 -9.32
CA SER A 316 -22.72 12.53 -9.16
C SER A 316 -21.27 12.65 -8.73
N ALA A 317 -20.64 11.61 -8.18
CA ALA A 317 -19.23 11.58 -7.81
C ALA A 317 -18.32 11.27 -9.02
N GLY A 318 -17.05 11.62 -8.90
CA GLY A 318 -16.04 11.33 -9.91
C GLY A 318 -15.78 9.83 -10.11
N GLU A 319 -15.09 9.49 -11.19
CA GLU A 319 -14.67 8.12 -11.48
C GLU A 319 -13.73 7.58 -10.42
N SER A 320 -13.82 6.27 -10.16
CA SER A 320 -12.93 5.62 -9.21
C SER A 320 -11.54 5.45 -9.80
N VAL A 321 -10.54 5.99 -9.11
CA VAL A 321 -9.13 5.88 -9.53
C VAL A 321 -8.57 4.46 -9.36
N PRO A 322 -7.44 4.11 -10.03
CA PRO A 322 -6.84 2.78 -9.98
C PRO A 322 -6.50 2.32 -8.56
N ALA A 323 -6.81 1.05 -8.24
CA ALA A 323 -6.62 0.48 -6.91
C ALA A 323 -5.14 0.36 -6.49
N ARG A 324 -4.23 0.09 -7.45
CA ARG A 324 -2.80 -0.16 -7.20
C ARG A 324 -2.07 0.98 -6.45
N ALA A 325 -2.59 2.20 -6.51
CA ALA A 325 -2.01 3.35 -5.85
C ALA A 325 -2.59 3.61 -4.44
N LEU A 326 -3.55 2.78 -3.99
CA LEU A 326 -4.20 2.88 -2.69
C LEU A 326 -3.56 1.92 -1.69
N PHE A 327 -3.24 2.44 -0.51
CA PHE A 327 -2.63 1.70 0.58
C PHE A 327 -3.41 1.89 1.88
N LEU A 328 -3.83 0.80 2.51
CA LEU A 328 -4.20 0.81 3.91
C LEU A 328 -2.90 0.86 4.74
N VAL A 329 -2.64 2.00 5.35
CA VAL A 329 -1.36 2.26 6.03
C VAL A 329 -1.40 1.87 7.50
N ASP A 330 -2.52 2.10 8.15
CA ASP A 330 -2.64 1.92 9.61
C ASP A 330 -4.06 1.56 10.02
N VAL A 331 -4.16 0.71 11.05
CA VAL A 331 -5.41 0.37 11.75
C VAL A 331 -5.14 0.50 13.25
N ARG A 332 -5.92 1.30 13.95
CA ARG A 332 -5.74 1.53 15.40
C ARG A 332 -6.94 1.04 16.20
N TYR A 333 -6.64 0.55 17.38
CA TYR A 333 -7.55 -0.08 18.33
C TYR A 333 -7.67 0.70 19.65
#